data_83f6e457e2a4e56395e1ee652b6e09a3
#
_entry.id   83f6e457e2a4e56395e1ee652b6e09a3
#
_cell.length_a   1.000
_cell.length_b   1.000
_cell.length_c   1.000
_cell.angle_alpha   90.00
_cell.angle_beta   90.00
_cell.angle_gamma   90.00
#
_symmetry.space_group_name_H-M   'P 1'
#
loop_
_entity.id
_entity.type
_entity.pdbx_description
1 polymer ?
#
loop_
_entity_poly.entity_id
_entity_poly.type
_entity_poly.pdbx_seq_one_letter_code
_entity_poly.pdbx_strand_id
1 'polypeptide(L)'
;MQEAAKISHKENFRLIDLSYSVKDTFLEDVAKGLSAKKKYLLPKYFYDLKGSQLFDQICETNEYYPTRTEESILRLAIKDILKCSGDITDIIELGSGSSTKTKILLKNYLRKFKVIRYYPIDVSQILITTSNRLKKEFPRLNIITIISEYLEALKYIKKNVKEPKLFVFLGSSIGNYEKKGIHSLLRSLSSAMSKNDMMLIGMDMKKDQNVLEAAYNDKKGITAKFNLNMLQHINDELEGNFDLKKFIHHSFFNEKESRIEMHLVSEQDQSVRINGFRKLFKLRKGESIHTENSFKFTEKIIKELFNASGLKEKKKWMDNKKYFSLRMVTKK
;
A
#
# COMPACT_ATOMS: atom_id res chain seq x y z
N MET A 1 26.27 -14.38 -7.94
CA MET A 1 25.78 -15.54 -7.15
C MET A 1 24.39 -15.18 -6.67
N GLN A 2 23.36 -15.99 -7.02
CA GLN A 2 21.98 -15.78 -6.55
C GLN A 2 21.95 -16.20 -5.08
N GLU A 3 21.88 -15.23 -4.15
CA GLU A 3 21.63 -15.54 -2.74
C GLU A 3 20.24 -16.09 -2.58
N ALA A 4 20.18 -17.25 -1.94
CA ALA A 4 18.97 -18.04 -1.81
C ALA A 4 17.98 -17.39 -0.86
N ALA A 5 16.74 -17.20 -1.33
CA ALA A 5 15.60 -16.82 -0.50
C ALA A 5 15.54 -17.73 0.74
N LYS A 6 15.48 -17.17 1.96
CA LYS A 6 15.22 -17.98 3.17
C LYS A 6 13.80 -18.53 3.09
N ILE A 7 13.70 -19.85 2.94
CA ILE A 7 12.43 -20.55 2.83
C ILE A 7 12.21 -21.35 4.12
N SER A 8 11.19 -21.00 4.91
CA SER A 8 10.73 -21.77 6.05
C SER A 8 9.44 -22.52 5.66
N HIS A 9 9.38 -23.83 5.93
CA HIS A 9 8.24 -24.69 5.64
C HIS A 9 7.56 -25.16 6.94
N LYS A 10 6.25 -24.87 7.08
CA LYS A 10 5.32 -25.60 7.94
C LYS A 10 4.17 -26.06 7.05
N GLU A 11 3.48 -27.16 7.41
CA GLU A 11 2.32 -27.62 6.63
C GLU A 11 1.37 -26.46 6.27
N ASN A 12 1.18 -26.24 4.95
CA ASN A 12 0.34 -25.17 4.39
C ASN A 12 0.72 -23.71 4.77
N PHE A 13 1.95 -23.47 5.21
CA PHE A 13 2.50 -22.12 5.43
C PHE A 13 3.93 -22.07 4.91
N ARG A 14 4.21 -21.09 4.05
CA ARG A 14 5.55 -20.85 3.51
C ARG A 14 5.88 -19.37 3.64
N LEU A 15 7.07 -19.07 4.11
CA LEU A 15 7.64 -17.71 4.13
C LEU A 15 8.72 -17.61 3.06
N ILE A 16 8.62 -16.58 2.23
CA ILE A 16 9.61 -16.18 1.23
C ILE A 16 10.04 -14.77 1.58
N ASP A 17 11.26 -14.62 2.02
CA ASP A 17 11.84 -13.33 2.32
C ASP A 17 12.78 -12.91 1.18
N LEU A 18 12.41 -11.85 0.47
CA LEU A 18 13.18 -11.22 -0.59
C LEU A 18 13.67 -9.82 -0.15
N SER A 19 13.58 -9.52 1.15
CA SER A 19 13.84 -8.20 1.70
C SER A 19 15.32 -7.82 1.81
N TYR A 20 16.23 -8.70 1.43
CA TYR A 20 17.69 -8.45 1.53
C TYR A 20 18.15 -7.13 0.89
N SER A 21 17.37 -6.59 -0.05
CA SER A 21 17.64 -5.29 -0.66
C SER A 21 17.01 -4.10 0.08
N VAL A 22 16.06 -4.31 0.99
CA VAL A 22 15.25 -3.23 1.59
C VAL A 22 15.93 -2.61 2.82
N LYS A 23 16.65 -3.41 3.63
CA LYS A 23 17.34 -2.89 4.84
C LYS A 23 18.46 -1.90 4.51
N ASP A 24 19.17 -2.11 3.42
CA ASP A 24 20.31 -1.28 3.04
C ASP A 24 19.92 0.06 2.41
N THR A 25 18.63 0.23 1.98
CA THR A 25 18.17 1.45 1.31
C THR A 25 17.59 2.50 2.26
N PHE A 26 17.23 2.16 3.51
CA PHE A 26 16.55 3.12 4.40
C PHE A 26 17.40 4.35 4.67
N LEU A 27 18.63 4.14 5.08
CA LEU A 27 19.57 5.23 5.34
C LEU A 27 19.82 6.08 4.08
N GLU A 28 20.03 5.46 2.93
CA GLU A 28 20.27 6.14 1.65
C GLU A 28 19.04 6.93 1.17
N ASP A 29 17.85 6.32 1.24
CA ASP A 29 16.58 6.96 0.85
C ASP A 29 16.28 8.17 1.72
N VAL A 30 16.48 8.06 3.05
CA VAL A 30 16.30 9.17 4.00
C VAL A 30 17.29 10.29 3.72
N ALA A 31 18.55 9.98 3.52
CA ALA A 31 19.58 10.99 3.23
C ALA A 31 19.32 11.70 1.90
N LYS A 32 18.94 10.97 0.88
CA LYS A 32 18.58 11.50 -0.43
C LYS A 32 17.38 12.44 -0.31
N GLY A 33 16.33 12.01 0.39
CA GLY A 33 15.12 12.79 0.58
C GLY A 33 15.35 14.08 1.37
N LEU A 34 16.07 14.01 2.49
CA LEU A 34 16.39 15.17 3.32
C LEU A 34 17.40 16.14 2.69
N SER A 35 18.24 15.65 1.75
CA SER A 35 19.17 16.49 1.00
C SER A 35 18.54 17.17 -0.22
N ALA A 36 17.36 16.75 -0.62
CA ALA A 36 16.68 17.34 -1.77
C ALA A 36 16.28 18.80 -1.52
N LYS A 37 16.23 19.61 -2.60
CA LYS A 37 15.77 21.01 -2.51
C LYS A 37 14.34 21.12 -1.96
N LYS A 38 13.45 20.21 -2.37
CA LYS A 38 12.15 19.95 -1.74
C LYS A 38 12.30 18.64 -0.98
N LYS A 39 12.36 18.72 0.34
CA LYS A 39 12.59 17.55 1.18
C LYS A 39 11.41 16.59 1.12
N TYR A 40 11.71 15.31 1.13
CA TYR A 40 10.71 14.26 1.14
C TYR A 40 11.19 13.02 1.90
N LEU A 41 10.26 12.19 2.30
CA LEU A 41 10.48 10.84 2.81
C LEU A 41 9.54 9.88 2.05
N LEU A 42 9.96 8.61 1.90
CA LEU A 42 9.17 7.65 1.14
C LEU A 42 8.07 7.03 2.00
N PRO A 43 6.82 6.93 1.50
CA PRO A 43 5.68 6.41 2.26
C PRO A 43 5.86 4.98 2.81
N LYS A 44 6.72 4.16 2.20
CA LYS A 44 7.00 2.80 2.67
C LYS A 44 7.51 2.75 4.12
N TYR A 45 8.14 3.83 4.58
CA TYR A 45 8.71 3.94 5.94
C TYR A 45 7.70 4.36 7.01
N PHE A 46 6.45 4.60 6.66
CA PHE A 46 5.37 4.73 7.64
C PHE A 46 5.06 3.44 8.38
N TYR A 47 5.29 2.29 7.73
CA TYR A 47 4.73 1.00 8.13
C TYR A 47 5.68 0.16 8.99
N ASP A 48 6.36 0.79 9.98
CA ASP A 48 6.91 0.08 11.12
C ASP A 48 5.76 -0.49 11.98
N LEU A 49 6.07 -1.18 13.07
CA LEU A 49 5.06 -1.77 13.94
C LEU A 49 4.07 -0.73 14.47
N LYS A 50 4.58 0.41 14.94
CA LYS A 50 3.79 1.51 15.51
C LYS A 50 2.95 2.20 14.43
N GLY A 51 3.54 2.50 13.29
CA GLY A 51 2.83 3.12 12.16
C GLY A 51 1.72 2.24 11.62
N SER A 52 1.94 0.93 11.53
CA SER A 52 0.89 -0.03 11.12
C SER A 52 -0.29 -0.02 12.09
N GLN A 53 -0.04 0.05 13.40
CA GLN A 53 -1.09 0.18 14.42
C GLN A 53 -1.85 1.52 14.33
N LEU A 54 -1.13 2.62 14.05
CA LEU A 54 -1.72 3.93 13.86
C LEU A 54 -2.58 3.96 12.58
N PHE A 55 -2.13 3.31 11.51
CA PHE A 55 -2.93 3.19 10.29
C PHE A 55 -4.22 2.40 10.51
N ASP A 56 -4.18 1.30 11.26
CA ASP A 56 -5.39 0.57 11.65
C ASP A 56 -6.37 1.49 12.42
N GLN A 57 -5.87 2.35 13.33
CA GLN A 57 -6.69 3.33 14.02
C GLN A 57 -7.24 4.43 13.09
N ILE A 58 -6.46 4.88 12.09
CA ILE A 58 -6.95 5.81 11.05
C ILE A 58 -8.15 5.20 10.32
N CYS A 59 -8.08 3.92 9.97
CA CYS A 59 -9.17 3.21 9.29
C CYS A 59 -10.48 3.18 10.10
N GLU A 60 -10.41 3.34 11.42
CA GLU A 60 -11.56 3.38 12.33
C GLU A 60 -12.12 4.81 12.56
N THR A 61 -11.41 5.86 12.11
CA THR A 61 -11.89 7.24 12.26
C THR A 61 -13.11 7.52 11.38
N ASN A 62 -13.98 8.41 11.82
CA ASN A 62 -15.19 8.76 11.07
C ASN A 62 -14.87 9.48 9.76
N GLU A 63 -13.79 10.23 9.72
CA GLU A 63 -13.37 11.02 8.58
C GLU A 63 -12.73 10.15 7.48
N TYR A 64 -12.02 9.07 7.83
CA TYR A 64 -11.31 8.23 6.87
C TYR A 64 -12.28 7.26 6.18
N TYR A 65 -12.99 7.75 5.17
CA TYR A 65 -13.99 7.00 4.41
C TYR A 65 -13.43 5.85 3.53
N PRO A 66 -12.15 5.86 3.03
CA PRO A 66 -11.71 4.93 1.99
C PRO A 66 -11.89 3.46 2.38
N THR A 67 -11.45 3.09 3.58
CA THR A 67 -11.52 1.69 4.05
C THR A 67 -12.97 1.20 4.15
N ARG A 68 -13.84 1.97 4.79
CA ARG A 68 -15.26 1.59 4.96
C ARG A 68 -16.01 1.51 3.64
N THR A 69 -15.72 2.45 2.73
CA THR A 69 -16.38 2.49 1.43
C THR A 69 -15.93 1.31 0.58
N GLU A 70 -14.64 1.03 0.50
CA GLU A 70 -14.11 -0.11 -0.25
C GLU A 70 -14.63 -1.44 0.32
N GLU A 71 -14.67 -1.58 1.65
CA GLU A 71 -15.22 -2.77 2.31
C GLU A 71 -16.69 -2.97 1.99
N SER A 72 -17.50 -1.90 2.01
CA SER A 72 -18.91 -1.95 1.64
C SER A 72 -19.12 -2.41 0.20
N ILE A 73 -18.36 -1.83 -0.74
CA ILE A 73 -18.41 -2.25 -2.15
C ILE A 73 -18.02 -3.72 -2.27
N LEU A 74 -16.95 -4.15 -1.61
CA LEU A 74 -16.47 -5.52 -1.65
C LEU A 74 -17.51 -6.52 -1.14
N ARG A 75 -18.19 -6.21 -0.02
CA ARG A 75 -19.27 -7.04 0.55
C ARG A 75 -20.47 -7.17 -0.41
N LEU A 76 -20.86 -6.06 -1.03
CA LEU A 76 -22.00 -6.05 -1.98
C LEU A 76 -21.65 -6.76 -3.30
N ALA A 77 -20.42 -6.59 -3.78
CA ALA A 77 -19.97 -7.11 -5.07
C ALA A 77 -19.39 -8.53 -5.01
N ILE A 78 -19.25 -9.15 -3.83
CA ILE A 78 -18.48 -10.38 -3.66
C ILE A 78 -18.94 -11.53 -4.55
N LYS A 79 -20.25 -11.75 -4.70
CA LYS A 79 -20.80 -12.80 -5.57
C LYS A 79 -20.43 -12.55 -7.04
N ASP A 80 -20.47 -11.32 -7.45
CA ASP A 80 -20.12 -10.87 -8.79
C ASP A 80 -18.62 -11.00 -9.07
N ILE A 81 -17.79 -10.64 -8.09
CA ILE A 81 -16.33 -10.80 -8.15
C ILE A 81 -15.97 -12.28 -8.31
N LEU A 82 -16.57 -13.17 -7.53
CA LEU A 82 -16.40 -14.62 -7.63
C LEU A 82 -16.86 -15.18 -8.99
N LYS A 83 -17.96 -14.66 -9.53
CA LYS A 83 -18.43 -15.03 -10.87
C LYS A 83 -17.45 -14.56 -11.94
N CYS A 84 -16.97 -13.31 -11.84
CA CYS A 84 -16.02 -12.73 -12.79
C CYS A 84 -14.67 -13.47 -12.80
N SER A 85 -14.16 -13.87 -11.62
CA SER A 85 -12.86 -14.55 -11.50
C SER A 85 -12.91 -16.04 -11.90
N GLY A 86 -14.11 -16.62 -12.08
CA GLY A 86 -14.25 -18.00 -12.55
C GLY A 86 -13.66 -19.00 -11.55
N ASP A 87 -12.75 -19.86 -12.04
CA ASP A 87 -12.16 -20.93 -11.25
C ASP A 87 -10.73 -20.63 -10.78
N ILE A 88 -10.38 -19.34 -10.74
CA ILE A 88 -9.08 -18.89 -10.17
C ILE A 88 -9.05 -19.19 -8.67
N THR A 89 -7.99 -19.89 -8.24
CA THR A 89 -7.76 -20.27 -6.83
C THR A 89 -6.49 -19.67 -6.24
N ASP A 90 -5.67 -19.02 -7.06
CA ASP A 90 -4.45 -18.32 -6.64
C ASP A 90 -4.74 -16.83 -6.48
N ILE A 91 -4.61 -16.33 -5.26
CA ILE A 91 -4.87 -14.94 -4.91
C ILE A 91 -3.56 -14.29 -4.50
N ILE A 92 -3.12 -13.27 -5.26
CA ILE A 92 -1.88 -12.54 -5.05
C ILE A 92 -2.26 -11.13 -4.57
N GLU A 93 -1.97 -10.80 -3.33
CA GLU A 93 -2.31 -9.48 -2.79
C GLU A 93 -1.08 -8.60 -2.58
N LEU A 94 -1.11 -7.41 -3.17
CA LEU A 94 -0.09 -6.38 -2.99
C LEU A 94 -0.50 -5.42 -1.87
N GLY A 95 0.39 -5.20 -0.90
CA GLY A 95 0.13 -4.33 0.25
C GLY A 95 -0.96 -4.90 1.15
N SER A 96 -0.80 -6.16 1.56
CA SER A 96 -1.85 -6.86 2.31
C SER A 96 -2.06 -6.32 3.72
N GLY A 97 -1.05 -5.69 4.34
CA GLY A 97 -1.14 -5.10 5.67
C GLY A 97 -1.80 -6.02 6.71
N SER A 98 -2.87 -5.54 7.36
CA SER A 98 -3.66 -6.34 8.31
C SER A 98 -4.62 -7.35 7.66
N SER A 99 -4.73 -7.37 6.33
CA SER A 99 -5.61 -8.24 5.51
C SER A 99 -7.09 -8.20 5.89
N THR A 100 -7.56 -7.17 6.59
CA THR A 100 -8.93 -7.10 7.11
C THR A 100 -9.97 -7.16 5.98
N LYS A 101 -9.76 -6.42 4.91
CA LYS A 101 -10.65 -6.42 3.74
C LYS A 101 -10.56 -7.73 2.96
N THR A 102 -9.36 -8.26 2.82
CA THR A 102 -9.12 -9.49 2.05
C THR A 102 -9.74 -10.71 2.69
N LYS A 103 -9.96 -10.72 4.00
CA LYS A 103 -10.74 -11.77 4.67
C LYS A 103 -12.12 -11.97 4.04
N ILE A 104 -12.74 -10.91 3.53
CA ILE A 104 -14.03 -10.99 2.84
C ILE A 104 -13.89 -11.85 1.58
N LEU A 105 -12.85 -11.60 0.78
CA LEU A 105 -12.54 -12.42 -0.40
C LEU A 105 -12.23 -13.85 0.02
N LEU A 106 -11.26 -14.07 0.88
CA LEU A 106 -10.76 -15.39 1.30
C LEU A 106 -11.89 -16.27 1.84
N LYS A 107 -12.74 -15.71 2.73
CA LYS A 107 -13.90 -16.43 3.27
C LYS A 107 -14.86 -16.92 2.19
N ASN A 108 -15.15 -16.08 1.19
CA ASN A 108 -16.08 -16.43 0.14
C ASN A 108 -15.47 -17.36 -0.92
N TYR A 109 -14.17 -17.21 -1.20
CA TYR A 109 -13.42 -18.15 -2.05
C TYR A 109 -13.37 -19.55 -1.42
N LEU A 110 -13.11 -19.67 -0.11
CA LEU A 110 -13.11 -20.96 0.62
C LEU A 110 -14.49 -21.60 0.75
N ARG A 111 -15.58 -20.86 0.50
CA ARG A 111 -16.93 -21.44 0.37
C ARG A 111 -17.14 -22.05 -1.00
N LYS A 112 -16.53 -21.49 -2.04
CA LYS A 112 -16.62 -21.99 -3.43
C LYS A 112 -15.61 -23.11 -3.71
N PHE A 113 -14.38 -22.98 -3.18
CA PHE A 113 -13.27 -23.89 -3.48
C PHE A 113 -12.80 -24.64 -2.22
N LYS A 114 -12.40 -25.91 -2.38
CA LYS A 114 -11.87 -26.72 -1.27
C LYS A 114 -10.54 -26.18 -0.74
N VAL A 115 -9.68 -25.71 -1.64
CA VAL A 115 -8.35 -25.16 -1.35
C VAL A 115 -8.13 -23.92 -2.18
N ILE A 116 -7.54 -22.91 -1.58
CA ILE A 116 -7.02 -21.73 -2.27
C ILE A 116 -5.58 -21.45 -1.82
N ARG A 117 -4.78 -20.89 -2.71
CA ARG A 117 -3.43 -20.42 -2.42
C ARG A 117 -3.46 -18.90 -2.32
N TYR A 118 -2.99 -18.38 -1.21
CA TYR A 118 -2.96 -16.93 -0.94
C TYR A 118 -1.52 -16.47 -0.77
N TYR A 119 -1.16 -15.48 -1.56
CA TYR A 119 0.18 -14.90 -1.61
C TYR A 119 0.12 -13.44 -1.15
N PRO A 120 0.09 -13.18 0.17
CA PRO A 120 0.19 -11.83 0.67
C PRO A 120 1.61 -11.30 0.47
N ILE A 121 1.71 -10.06 -0.05
CA ILE A 121 2.96 -9.36 -0.34
C ILE A 121 2.96 -8.06 0.42
N ASP A 122 3.99 -7.82 1.22
CA ASP A 122 4.21 -6.54 1.91
C ASP A 122 5.70 -6.37 2.25
N VAL A 123 6.14 -5.16 2.49
CA VAL A 123 7.49 -4.87 2.99
C VAL A 123 7.59 -5.02 4.51
N SER A 124 6.46 -4.92 5.21
CA SER A 124 6.37 -4.93 6.66
C SER A 124 6.45 -6.33 7.25
N GLN A 125 7.27 -6.51 8.29
CA GLN A 125 7.38 -7.75 9.06
C GLN A 125 6.07 -8.14 9.78
N ILE A 126 5.13 -7.20 9.96
CA ILE A 126 3.79 -7.47 10.53
C ILE A 126 3.03 -8.50 9.69
N LEU A 127 3.40 -8.65 8.42
CA LEU A 127 2.83 -9.64 7.51
C LEU A 127 2.94 -11.07 8.04
N ILE A 128 4.02 -11.41 8.75
CA ILE A 128 4.21 -12.74 9.35
C ILE A 128 3.14 -13.00 10.40
N THR A 129 2.92 -12.03 11.30
CA THR A 129 1.90 -12.13 12.35
C THR A 129 0.50 -12.19 11.76
N THR A 130 0.22 -11.38 10.73
CA THR A 130 -1.06 -11.39 10.00
C THR A 130 -1.31 -12.74 9.33
N SER A 131 -0.31 -13.29 8.64
CA SER A 131 -0.39 -14.58 7.96
C SER A 131 -0.64 -15.73 8.95
N ASN A 132 0.03 -15.73 10.09
CA ASN A 132 -0.19 -16.72 11.16
C ASN A 132 -1.62 -16.63 11.72
N ARG A 133 -2.16 -15.42 11.90
CA ARG A 133 -3.55 -15.20 12.33
C ARG A 133 -4.54 -15.74 11.29
N LEU A 134 -4.32 -15.41 10.00
CA LEU A 134 -5.15 -15.91 8.90
C LEU A 134 -5.13 -17.44 8.81
N LYS A 135 -3.97 -18.07 9.03
CA LYS A 135 -3.85 -19.53 9.02
C LYS A 135 -4.68 -20.20 10.12
N LYS A 136 -4.70 -19.61 11.33
CA LYS A 136 -5.54 -20.07 12.43
C LYS A 136 -7.03 -19.92 12.12
N GLU A 137 -7.42 -18.77 11.53
CA GLU A 137 -8.81 -18.47 11.17
C GLU A 137 -9.31 -19.31 9.98
N PHE A 138 -8.44 -19.62 9.01
CA PHE A 138 -8.75 -20.35 7.80
C PHE A 138 -7.81 -21.56 7.59
N PRO A 139 -8.00 -22.69 8.29
CA PRO A 139 -7.08 -23.84 8.22
C PRO A 139 -6.88 -24.41 6.81
N ARG A 140 -7.89 -24.30 5.93
CA ARG A 140 -7.82 -24.75 4.52
C ARG A 140 -7.09 -23.80 3.58
N LEU A 141 -6.63 -22.64 4.09
CA LEU A 141 -5.89 -21.66 3.30
C LEU A 141 -4.42 -22.06 3.22
N ASN A 142 -3.90 -22.18 2.01
CA ASN A 142 -2.46 -22.33 1.79
C ASN A 142 -1.88 -20.92 1.67
N ILE A 143 -1.06 -20.51 2.63
CA ILE A 143 -0.48 -19.16 2.67
C ILE A 143 0.99 -19.22 2.29
N ILE A 144 1.37 -18.44 1.28
CA ILE A 144 2.74 -18.23 0.85
C ILE A 144 3.07 -16.76 1.08
N THR A 145 3.55 -16.43 2.25
CA THR A 145 3.90 -15.06 2.66
C THR A 145 5.15 -14.58 1.94
N ILE A 146 5.11 -13.40 1.31
CA ILE A 146 6.24 -12.83 0.57
C ILE A 146 6.57 -11.46 1.16
N ILE A 147 7.71 -11.34 1.85
CA ILE A 147 8.23 -10.07 2.33
C ILE A 147 9.11 -9.49 1.23
N SER A 148 8.65 -8.41 0.59
CA SER A 148 9.31 -7.85 -0.59
C SER A 148 8.72 -6.51 -1.00
N GLU A 149 9.49 -5.71 -1.73
CA GLU A 149 8.94 -4.66 -2.59
C GLU A 149 8.17 -5.27 -3.76
N TYR A 150 7.15 -4.54 -4.26
CA TYR A 150 6.22 -5.08 -5.27
C TYR A 150 6.91 -5.56 -6.55
N LEU A 151 7.91 -4.82 -7.05
CA LEU A 151 8.55 -5.19 -8.32
C LEU A 151 9.29 -6.54 -8.24
N GLU A 152 9.98 -6.79 -7.14
CA GLU A 152 10.68 -8.06 -6.93
C GLU A 152 9.70 -9.21 -6.69
N ALA A 153 8.66 -8.96 -5.89
CA ALA A 153 7.58 -9.93 -5.71
C ALA A 153 6.90 -10.31 -7.02
N LEU A 154 6.61 -9.33 -7.90
CA LEU A 154 5.99 -9.59 -9.20
C LEU A 154 6.89 -10.42 -10.12
N LYS A 155 8.21 -10.22 -10.09
CA LYS A 155 9.18 -11.08 -10.81
C LYS A 155 9.12 -12.51 -10.28
N TYR A 156 9.09 -12.68 -8.93
CA TYR A 156 8.97 -13.98 -8.30
C TYR A 156 7.67 -14.68 -8.69
N ILE A 157 6.53 -14.00 -8.59
CA ILE A 157 5.21 -14.54 -8.97
C ILE A 157 5.19 -14.98 -10.44
N LYS A 158 5.66 -14.12 -11.35
CA LYS A 158 5.73 -14.45 -12.79
C LYS A 158 6.54 -15.71 -13.08
N LYS A 159 7.64 -15.91 -12.35
CA LYS A 159 8.52 -17.08 -12.51
C LYS A 159 7.94 -18.34 -11.90
N ASN A 160 7.31 -18.27 -10.74
CA ASN A 160 7.01 -19.42 -9.88
C ASN A 160 5.53 -19.80 -9.82
N VAL A 161 4.58 -18.92 -10.16
CA VAL A 161 3.13 -19.18 -10.12
C VAL A 161 2.60 -19.24 -11.55
N LYS A 162 2.32 -20.45 -12.04
CA LYS A 162 1.91 -20.69 -13.45
C LYS A 162 0.41 -20.76 -13.64
N GLU A 163 -0.32 -21.16 -12.60
CA GLU A 163 -1.78 -21.23 -12.63
C GLU A 163 -2.41 -19.83 -12.82
N PRO A 164 -3.64 -19.78 -13.39
CA PRO A 164 -4.39 -18.54 -13.43
C PRO A 164 -4.56 -17.93 -12.03
N LYS A 165 -4.35 -16.62 -11.93
CA LYS A 165 -4.32 -15.94 -10.63
C LYS A 165 -5.11 -14.64 -10.63
N LEU A 166 -5.66 -14.29 -9.46
CA LEU A 166 -6.27 -13.02 -9.18
C LEU A 166 -5.27 -12.14 -8.42
N PHE A 167 -4.77 -11.12 -9.07
CA PHE A 167 -4.06 -10.04 -8.37
C PHE A 167 -5.08 -9.17 -7.63
N VAL A 168 -4.77 -8.83 -6.40
CA VAL A 168 -5.60 -7.99 -5.53
C VAL A 168 -4.76 -6.81 -5.07
N PHE A 169 -5.23 -5.58 -5.34
CA PHE A 169 -4.53 -4.36 -4.95
C PHE A 169 -5.56 -3.37 -4.41
N LEU A 170 -5.83 -3.45 -3.12
CA LEU A 170 -6.87 -2.70 -2.41
C LEU A 170 -6.31 -1.44 -1.74
N GLY A 171 -7.20 -0.66 -1.13
CA GLY A 171 -6.85 0.52 -0.35
C GLY A 171 -6.53 1.76 -1.17
N SER A 172 -6.65 1.68 -2.48
CA SER A 172 -6.13 2.73 -3.38
C SER A 172 -4.63 3.03 -3.18
N SER A 173 -3.86 2.05 -2.66
CA SER A 173 -2.43 2.19 -2.38
C SER A 173 -1.59 2.55 -3.61
N ILE A 174 -2.11 2.28 -4.82
CA ILE A 174 -1.51 2.75 -6.07
C ILE A 174 -1.43 4.29 -6.11
N GLY A 175 -2.33 4.99 -5.43
CA GLY A 175 -2.35 6.45 -5.35
C GLY A 175 -1.20 7.05 -4.53
N ASN A 176 -0.44 6.24 -3.79
CA ASN A 176 0.70 6.72 -3.01
C ASN A 176 1.96 6.95 -3.87
N TYR A 177 1.95 6.49 -5.11
CA TYR A 177 3.06 6.70 -6.04
C TYR A 177 2.93 8.01 -6.81
N GLU A 178 4.04 8.58 -7.24
CA GLU A 178 4.06 9.63 -8.26
C GLU A 178 3.48 9.12 -9.58
N LYS A 179 2.97 10.02 -10.45
CA LYS A 179 2.33 9.64 -11.72
C LYS A 179 3.16 8.65 -12.56
N LYS A 180 4.49 8.89 -12.65
CA LYS A 180 5.41 7.96 -13.35
C LYS A 180 5.49 6.60 -12.65
N GLY A 181 5.45 6.58 -11.33
CA GLY A 181 5.44 5.37 -10.51
C GLY A 181 4.16 4.56 -10.70
N ILE A 182 2.99 5.22 -10.75
CA ILE A 182 1.70 4.58 -11.05
C ILE A 182 1.76 3.85 -12.39
N HIS A 183 2.24 4.53 -13.45
CA HIS A 183 2.40 3.93 -14.77
C HIS A 183 3.37 2.74 -14.76
N SER A 184 4.52 2.89 -14.08
CA SER A 184 5.53 1.84 -13.98
C SER A 184 4.97 0.60 -13.28
N LEU A 185 4.29 0.80 -12.14
CA LEU A 185 3.70 -0.29 -11.37
C LEU A 185 2.61 -1.03 -12.15
N LEU A 186 1.68 -0.31 -12.80
CA LEU A 186 0.64 -0.93 -13.63
C LEU A 186 1.22 -1.72 -14.83
N ARG A 187 2.28 -1.21 -15.47
CA ARG A 187 2.99 -1.96 -16.52
C ARG A 187 3.66 -3.22 -15.98
N SER A 188 4.26 -3.14 -14.80
CA SER A 188 4.89 -4.28 -14.14
C SER A 188 3.86 -5.35 -13.77
N LEU A 189 2.70 -4.93 -13.22
CA LEU A 189 1.56 -5.80 -12.96
C LEU A 189 1.06 -6.46 -14.24
N SER A 190 0.80 -5.68 -15.29
CA SER A 190 0.38 -6.20 -16.61
C SER A 190 1.40 -7.18 -17.17
N SER A 191 2.70 -6.91 -17.03
CA SER A 191 3.78 -7.81 -17.48
C SER A 191 3.84 -9.12 -16.67
N ALA A 192 3.48 -9.08 -15.38
CA ALA A 192 3.40 -10.26 -14.54
C ALA A 192 2.15 -11.12 -14.81
N MET A 193 1.09 -10.52 -15.37
CA MET A 193 -0.16 -11.19 -15.71
C MET A 193 -0.03 -12.00 -17.00
N SER A 194 -0.65 -13.19 -17.02
CA SER A 194 -0.98 -13.98 -18.21
C SER A 194 -2.35 -13.56 -18.77
N LYS A 195 -2.75 -14.12 -19.92
CA LYS A 195 -4.06 -13.83 -20.52
C LYS A 195 -5.26 -14.28 -19.66
N ASN A 196 -5.06 -15.31 -18.85
CA ASN A 196 -6.11 -15.88 -17.98
C ASN A 196 -6.13 -15.26 -16.59
N ASP A 197 -5.19 -14.36 -16.29
CA ASP A 197 -5.13 -13.68 -15.01
C ASP A 197 -6.10 -12.50 -14.97
N MET A 198 -6.50 -12.15 -13.75
CA MET A 198 -7.31 -10.97 -13.49
C MET A 198 -6.68 -10.13 -12.38
N MET A 199 -7.04 -8.86 -12.33
CA MET A 199 -6.66 -7.99 -11.22
C MET A 199 -7.90 -7.28 -10.70
N LEU A 200 -8.09 -7.33 -9.38
CA LEU A 200 -9.05 -6.52 -8.64
C LEU A 200 -8.29 -5.36 -8.00
N ILE A 201 -8.59 -4.13 -8.44
CA ILE A 201 -7.91 -2.94 -7.96
C ILE A 201 -8.91 -1.94 -7.38
N GLY A 202 -8.57 -1.39 -6.20
CA GLY A 202 -9.29 -0.32 -5.53
C GLY A 202 -8.74 1.05 -5.92
N MET A 203 -9.63 1.99 -6.22
CA MET A 203 -9.26 3.35 -6.64
C MET A 203 -10.15 4.38 -5.97
N ASP A 204 -9.52 5.29 -5.24
CA ASP A 204 -10.20 6.41 -4.58
C ASP A 204 -10.51 7.52 -5.60
N MET A 205 -11.79 7.88 -5.73
CA MET A 205 -12.25 8.79 -6.76
C MET A 205 -12.12 10.25 -6.32
N LYS A 206 -11.86 11.17 -7.27
CA LYS A 206 -11.91 12.61 -7.01
C LYS A 206 -13.33 13.00 -6.58
N LYS A 207 -13.44 13.79 -5.52
CA LYS A 207 -14.69 14.27 -4.92
C LYS A 207 -14.50 15.61 -4.25
N ASP A 208 -15.46 16.07 -3.46
CA ASP A 208 -15.40 17.32 -2.72
C ASP A 208 -14.12 17.42 -1.87
N GLN A 209 -13.47 18.57 -1.93
CA GLN A 209 -12.18 18.84 -1.26
C GLN A 209 -12.29 18.68 0.26
N ASN A 210 -13.38 19.16 0.86
CA ASN A 210 -13.55 19.08 2.32
C ASN A 210 -13.62 17.62 2.80
N VAL A 211 -14.25 16.73 2.02
CA VAL A 211 -14.30 15.30 2.30
C VAL A 211 -12.91 14.68 2.19
N LEU A 212 -12.14 15.09 1.17
CA LEU A 212 -10.78 14.59 0.96
C LEU A 212 -9.84 15.03 2.08
N GLU A 213 -9.84 16.31 2.43
CA GLU A 213 -8.95 16.87 3.45
C GLU A 213 -9.30 16.39 4.85
N ALA A 214 -10.59 16.26 5.19
CA ALA A 214 -11.02 15.73 6.48
C ALA A 214 -10.51 14.30 6.71
N ALA A 215 -10.42 13.47 5.68
CA ALA A 215 -9.93 12.10 5.78
C ALA A 215 -8.46 12.00 6.19
N TYR A 216 -7.67 13.05 5.95
CA TYR A 216 -6.25 13.11 6.30
C TYR A 216 -5.94 14.12 7.43
N ASN A 217 -6.98 14.75 8.00
CA ASN A 217 -6.91 15.69 9.12
C ASN A 217 -7.99 15.34 10.15
N ASP A 218 -8.00 14.07 10.61
CA ASP A 218 -9.02 13.60 11.55
C ASP A 218 -8.98 14.38 12.87
N LYS A 219 -10.16 14.65 13.43
CA LYS A 219 -10.32 15.44 14.67
C LYS A 219 -9.60 14.87 15.89
N LYS A 220 -9.33 13.55 15.90
CA LYS A 220 -8.59 12.87 16.97
C LYS A 220 -7.07 13.01 16.82
N GLY A 221 -6.58 13.54 15.68
CA GLY A 221 -5.16 13.73 15.39
C GLY A 221 -4.40 12.41 15.21
N ILE A 222 -5.07 11.31 14.84
CA ILE A 222 -4.42 10.02 14.65
C ILE A 222 -3.56 10.05 13.40
N THR A 223 -4.04 10.68 12.31
CA THR A 223 -3.25 10.86 11.08
C THR A 223 -2.02 11.72 11.34
N ALA A 224 -2.13 12.75 12.18
CA ALA A 224 -0.98 13.56 12.58
C ALA A 224 0.07 12.71 13.34
N LYS A 225 -0.37 11.85 14.27
CA LYS A 225 0.52 10.92 14.99
C LYS A 225 1.17 9.93 14.04
N PHE A 226 0.44 9.41 13.06
CA PHE A 226 0.96 8.52 12.03
C PHE A 226 2.04 9.20 11.19
N ASN A 227 1.80 10.45 10.76
CA ASN A 227 2.77 11.21 9.99
C ASN A 227 4.05 11.51 10.80
N LEU A 228 3.91 11.94 12.06
CA LEU A 228 5.04 12.19 12.96
C LEU A 228 5.83 10.92 13.30
N ASN A 229 5.17 9.75 13.32
CA ASN A 229 5.83 8.48 13.58
C ASN A 229 6.94 8.16 12.57
N MET A 230 6.88 8.70 11.35
CA MET A 230 7.96 8.52 10.38
C MET A 230 9.29 9.10 10.87
N LEU A 231 9.26 10.25 11.56
CA LEU A 231 10.47 10.84 12.18
C LEU A 231 10.93 10.03 13.39
N GLN A 232 10.00 9.48 14.17
CA GLN A 232 10.34 8.57 15.26
C GLN A 232 11.02 7.31 14.73
N HIS A 233 10.48 6.71 13.68
CA HIS A 233 11.08 5.54 13.03
C HIS A 233 12.52 5.80 12.56
N ILE A 234 12.79 7.00 12.00
CA ILE A 234 14.15 7.41 11.64
C ILE A 234 15.02 7.56 12.90
N ASN A 235 14.48 8.11 13.97
CA ASN A 235 15.23 8.23 15.24
C ASN A 235 15.61 6.86 15.80
N ASP A 236 14.66 5.91 15.77
CA ASP A 236 14.84 4.59 16.38
C ASP A 236 15.79 3.70 15.56
N GLU A 237 15.64 3.69 14.23
CA GLU A 237 16.41 2.77 13.38
C GLU A 237 17.72 3.35 12.84
N LEU A 238 17.81 4.67 12.72
CA LEU A 238 18.99 5.36 12.16
C LEU A 238 19.67 6.29 13.18
N GLU A 239 19.36 6.14 14.46
CA GLU A 239 19.87 6.99 15.55
C GLU A 239 19.79 8.49 15.21
N GLY A 240 18.65 8.89 14.64
CA GLY A 240 18.33 10.28 14.34
C GLY A 240 18.02 11.07 15.61
N ASN A 241 18.04 12.40 15.51
CA ASN A 241 17.70 13.28 16.63
C ASN A 241 16.60 14.28 16.28
N PHE A 242 15.60 13.86 15.50
CA PHE A 242 14.42 14.66 15.27
C PHE A 242 13.67 14.92 16.58
N ASP A 243 13.40 16.19 16.89
CA ASP A 243 12.48 16.55 17.99
C ASP A 243 11.06 16.67 17.41
N LEU A 244 10.24 15.66 17.64
CA LEU A 244 8.90 15.58 17.06
C LEU A 244 7.98 16.74 17.49
N LYS A 245 8.25 17.35 18.64
CA LYS A 245 7.48 18.51 19.16
C LYS A 245 7.68 19.78 18.34
N LYS A 246 8.69 19.79 17.49
CA LYS A 246 9.03 20.90 16.58
C LYS A 246 8.45 20.74 15.19
N PHE A 247 7.59 19.74 14.98
CA PHE A 247 6.94 19.50 13.70
C PHE A 247 5.44 19.44 13.87
N ILE A 248 4.75 20.01 12.89
CA ILE A 248 3.30 19.89 12.76
C ILE A 248 2.95 19.11 11.50
N HIS A 249 1.91 18.30 11.62
CA HIS A 249 1.29 17.65 10.47
C HIS A 249 0.50 18.69 9.66
N HIS A 250 0.68 18.67 8.34
CA HIS A 250 -0.09 19.48 7.41
C HIS A 250 -0.51 18.60 6.22
N SER A 251 -1.81 18.52 5.97
CA SER A 251 -2.36 17.79 4.82
C SER A 251 -3.35 18.66 4.07
N PHE A 252 -3.28 18.65 2.74
CA PHE A 252 -4.15 19.43 1.86
C PHE A 252 -4.40 18.70 0.54
N PHE A 253 -5.47 19.08 -0.14
CA PHE A 253 -5.74 18.60 -1.49
C PHE A 253 -5.08 19.51 -2.53
N ASN A 254 -4.08 18.96 -3.22
CA ASN A 254 -3.47 19.61 -4.38
C ASN A 254 -4.36 19.38 -5.60
N GLU A 255 -5.19 20.35 -5.93
CA GLU A 255 -6.16 20.24 -7.03
C GLU A 255 -5.49 20.05 -8.39
N LYS A 256 -4.36 20.76 -8.64
CA LYS A 256 -3.59 20.67 -9.89
C LYS A 256 -3.06 19.25 -10.13
N GLU A 257 -2.59 18.60 -9.08
CA GLU A 257 -2.05 17.27 -9.15
C GLU A 257 -3.10 16.18 -8.87
N SER A 258 -4.33 16.59 -8.44
CA SER A 258 -5.44 15.70 -8.07
C SER A 258 -5.05 14.67 -7.00
N ARG A 259 -4.41 15.14 -5.93
CA ARG A 259 -3.94 14.28 -4.84
C ARG A 259 -3.98 14.99 -3.49
N ILE A 260 -4.16 14.25 -2.43
CA ILE A 260 -3.79 14.70 -1.09
C ILE A 260 -2.27 14.64 -0.99
N GLU A 261 -1.69 15.64 -0.37
CA GLU A 261 -0.29 15.65 0.05
C GLU A 261 -0.22 15.75 1.57
N MET A 262 0.60 14.91 2.19
CA MET A 262 0.94 15.03 3.61
C MET A 262 2.36 15.57 3.76
N HIS A 263 2.52 16.47 4.71
CA HIS A 263 3.77 17.12 5.03
C HIS A 263 4.00 17.18 6.54
N LEU A 264 5.27 17.19 6.92
CA LEU A 264 5.73 17.56 8.26
C LEU A 264 6.41 18.92 8.16
N VAL A 265 5.83 19.94 8.77
CA VAL A 265 6.32 21.32 8.71
C VAL A 265 7.13 21.64 9.96
N SER A 266 8.33 22.15 9.80
CA SER A 266 9.18 22.56 10.93
C SER A 266 8.68 23.89 11.52
N GLU A 267 8.44 23.94 12.83
CA GLU A 267 7.98 25.16 13.52
C GLU A 267 9.11 26.13 13.87
N GLN A 268 10.35 25.69 13.72
CA GLN A 268 11.54 26.51 14.00
C GLN A 268 12.74 26.05 13.15
N ASP A 269 13.82 26.84 13.15
CA ASP A 269 15.08 26.43 12.56
C ASP A 269 15.66 25.24 13.34
N GLN A 270 16.07 24.19 12.65
CA GLN A 270 16.59 22.97 13.24
C GLN A 270 17.77 22.43 12.43
N SER A 271 18.63 21.67 13.14
CA SER A 271 19.67 20.86 12.53
C SER A 271 19.53 19.43 13.05
N VAL A 272 19.33 18.50 12.14
CA VAL A 272 19.12 17.09 12.46
C VAL A 272 20.33 16.29 12.06
N ARG A 273 20.79 15.45 12.98
CA ARG A 273 21.84 14.44 12.75
C ARG A 273 21.18 13.08 12.56
N ILE A 274 21.73 12.30 11.67
CA ILE A 274 21.38 10.89 11.47
C ILE A 274 22.70 10.11 11.47
N ASN A 275 22.76 9.02 12.22
CA ASN A 275 23.95 8.19 12.28
C ASN A 275 24.28 7.61 10.88
N GLY A 276 25.55 7.45 10.58
CA GLY A 276 26.02 7.08 9.24
C GLY A 276 26.22 8.27 8.28
N PHE A 277 25.74 9.48 8.62
CA PHE A 277 26.03 10.69 7.86
C PHE A 277 26.85 11.71 8.63
N ARG A 278 27.92 12.23 8.01
CA ARG A 278 28.74 13.30 8.59
C ARG A 278 28.08 14.68 8.52
N LYS A 279 27.08 14.86 7.63
CA LYS A 279 26.42 16.14 7.36
C LYS A 279 25.15 16.27 8.19
N LEU A 280 24.94 17.47 8.77
CA LEU A 280 23.66 17.84 9.40
C LEU A 280 22.63 18.21 8.32
N PHE A 281 21.40 17.75 8.50
CA PHE A 281 20.26 18.15 7.70
C PHE A 281 19.60 19.38 8.33
N LYS A 282 19.66 20.50 7.63
CA LYS A 282 19.09 21.76 8.12
C LYS A 282 17.64 21.91 7.63
N LEU A 283 16.77 22.33 8.53
CA LEU A 283 15.40 22.74 8.24
C LEU A 283 15.19 24.15 8.77
N ARG A 284 14.60 25.03 7.97
CA ARG A 284 14.20 26.36 8.39
C ARG A 284 12.78 26.32 8.95
N LYS A 285 12.42 27.29 9.77
CA LYS A 285 11.02 27.49 10.18
C LYS A 285 10.13 27.62 8.95
N GLY A 286 9.03 26.85 8.92
CA GLY A 286 8.09 26.76 7.79
C GLY A 286 8.54 25.83 6.66
N GLU A 287 9.77 25.29 6.70
CA GLU A 287 10.20 24.30 5.72
C GLU A 287 9.49 22.96 5.97
N SER A 288 9.05 22.31 4.90
CA SER A 288 8.30 21.06 4.99
C SER A 288 9.06 19.86 4.42
N ILE A 289 8.79 18.71 5.00
CA ILE A 289 9.16 17.39 4.47
C ILE A 289 7.88 16.75 3.93
N HIS A 290 7.84 16.51 2.62
CA HIS A 290 6.73 15.79 1.98
C HIS A 290 6.82 14.30 2.31
N THR A 291 5.75 13.73 2.84
CA THR A 291 5.76 12.35 3.38
C THR A 291 4.85 11.40 2.62
N GLU A 292 3.75 11.88 2.04
CA GLU A 292 2.83 11.02 1.30
C GLU A 292 2.08 11.77 0.20
N ASN A 293 1.83 11.05 -0.88
CA ASN A 293 0.80 11.38 -1.87
C ASN A 293 -0.38 10.42 -1.70
N SER A 294 -1.58 10.90 -2.00
CA SER A 294 -2.73 10.02 -2.22
C SER A 294 -3.55 10.55 -3.40
N PHE A 295 -3.27 10.03 -4.59
CA PHE A 295 -3.96 10.43 -5.82
C PHE A 295 -5.44 10.09 -5.77
N LYS A 296 -6.25 11.01 -6.31
CA LYS A 296 -7.69 10.85 -6.48
C LYS A 296 -8.00 10.77 -7.97
N PHE A 297 -8.64 9.68 -8.34
CA PHE A 297 -8.78 9.30 -9.73
C PHE A 297 -10.10 9.82 -10.33
N THR A 298 -10.09 10.06 -11.63
CA THR A 298 -11.31 10.26 -12.45
C THR A 298 -11.44 9.11 -13.44
N GLU A 299 -12.64 8.88 -13.96
CA GLU A 299 -12.90 7.84 -14.97
C GLU A 299 -11.95 7.98 -16.18
N LYS A 300 -11.70 9.22 -16.61
CA LYS A 300 -10.79 9.52 -17.73
C LYS A 300 -9.37 9.07 -17.41
N ILE A 301 -8.82 9.47 -16.26
CA ILE A 301 -7.46 9.11 -15.83
C ILE A 301 -7.32 7.60 -15.72
N ILE A 302 -8.30 6.90 -15.13
CA ILE A 302 -8.25 5.44 -14.98
C ILE A 302 -8.22 4.75 -16.34
N LYS A 303 -9.05 5.19 -17.27
CA LYS A 303 -9.08 4.64 -18.64
C LYS A 303 -7.73 4.83 -19.34
N GLU A 304 -7.14 6.02 -19.21
CA GLU A 304 -5.82 6.33 -19.78
C GLU A 304 -4.72 5.45 -19.17
N LEU A 305 -4.69 5.30 -17.84
CA LEU A 305 -3.74 4.47 -17.10
C LEU A 305 -3.81 3.00 -17.55
N PHE A 306 -5.01 2.43 -17.59
CA PHE A 306 -5.19 1.04 -18.03
C PHE A 306 -4.78 0.85 -19.48
N ASN A 307 -5.20 1.75 -20.37
CA ASN A 307 -4.82 1.67 -21.78
C ASN A 307 -3.30 1.72 -21.97
N ALA A 308 -2.63 2.66 -21.31
CA ALA A 308 -1.18 2.83 -21.40
C ALA A 308 -0.38 1.65 -20.77
N SER A 309 -1.05 0.85 -19.93
CA SER A 309 -0.44 -0.30 -19.25
C SER A 309 -0.82 -1.65 -19.88
N GLY A 310 -1.54 -1.66 -21.02
CA GLY A 310 -1.98 -2.90 -21.67
C GLY A 310 -3.05 -3.66 -20.87
N LEU A 311 -3.85 -2.92 -20.08
CA LEU A 311 -4.94 -3.46 -19.27
C LEU A 311 -6.29 -3.07 -19.87
N LYS A 312 -7.31 -3.92 -19.66
CA LYS A 312 -8.68 -3.68 -20.06
C LYS A 312 -9.61 -3.88 -18.88
N GLU A 313 -10.45 -2.87 -18.59
CA GLU A 313 -11.51 -3.01 -17.60
C GLU A 313 -12.56 -4.04 -18.08
N LYS A 314 -12.84 -5.02 -17.22
CA LYS A 314 -13.87 -6.04 -17.44
C LYS A 314 -15.15 -5.67 -16.73
N LYS A 315 -15.05 -5.16 -15.49
CA LYS A 315 -16.18 -4.75 -14.66
C LYS A 315 -15.74 -3.75 -13.61
N LYS A 316 -16.68 -2.89 -13.18
CA LYS A 316 -16.46 -1.99 -12.05
C LYS A 316 -17.65 -2.01 -11.10
N TRP A 317 -17.37 -1.73 -9.83
CA TRP A 317 -18.34 -1.54 -8.76
C TRP A 317 -17.98 -0.26 -8.01
N MET A 318 -18.99 0.49 -7.59
CA MET A 318 -18.83 1.75 -6.88
C MET A 318 -19.87 1.84 -5.75
N ASP A 319 -19.57 2.64 -4.74
CA ASP A 319 -20.57 3.04 -3.75
C ASP A 319 -21.57 4.06 -4.36
N ASN A 320 -22.70 4.26 -3.68
CA ASN A 320 -23.77 5.15 -4.16
C ASN A 320 -23.29 6.61 -4.32
N LYS A 321 -22.34 7.06 -3.50
CA LYS A 321 -21.75 8.41 -3.59
C LYS A 321 -20.65 8.52 -4.64
N LYS A 322 -20.25 7.40 -5.26
CA LYS A 322 -19.14 7.30 -6.20
C LYS A 322 -17.80 7.79 -5.61
N TYR A 323 -17.62 7.58 -4.33
CA TYR A 323 -16.42 7.97 -3.61
C TYR A 323 -15.26 7.03 -3.88
N PHE A 324 -15.57 5.76 -4.13
CA PHE A 324 -14.55 4.72 -4.35
C PHE A 324 -15.00 3.75 -5.44
N SER A 325 -14.05 3.16 -6.15
CA SER A 325 -14.35 2.12 -7.13
C SER A 325 -13.45 0.91 -6.95
N LEU A 326 -14.04 -0.28 -7.03
CA LEU A 326 -13.36 -1.53 -7.28
C LEU A 326 -13.48 -1.87 -8.77
N ARG A 327 -12.37 -2.28 -9.37
CA ARG A 327 -12.33 -2.60 -10.80
C ARG A 327 -11.68 -3.94 -11.03
N MET A 328 -12.37 -4.77 -11.80
CA MET A 328 -11.81 -6.00 -12.33
C MET A 328 -11.21 -5.71 -13.71
N VAL A 329 -9.93 -5.99 -13.87
CA VAL A 329 -9.23 -5.77 -15.13
C VAL A 329 -8.53 -7.05 -15.59
N THR A 330 -8.32 -7.16 -16.90
CA THR A 330 -7.57 -8.24 -17.55
C THR A 330 -6.46 -7.64 -18.40
N LYS A 331 -5.49 -8.45 -18.73
CA LYS A 331 -4.51 -8.09 -19.75
C LYS A 331 -5.21 -8.00 -21.11
N LYS A 332 -4.84 -7.02 -21.95
CA LYS A 332 -5.29 -6.92 -23.34
C LYS A 332 -4.76 -8.05 -24.19
#